data_5b163479ea79364a8e929341288c9434
#
_entry.id   5b163479ea79364a8e929341288c9434
#
_cell.length_a   1.000
_cell.length_b   1.000
_cell.length_c   1.000
_cell.angle_alpha   90.00
_cell.angle_beta   90.00
_cell.angle_gamma   90.00
#
_symmetry.space_group_name_H-M   'P 1'
#
loop_
_entity.id
_entity.type
_entity.pdbx_description
1 polymer ?
#
loop_
_entity_poly.entity_id
_entity_poly.type
_entity_poly.pdbx_seq_one_letter_code
_entity_poly.pdbx_strand_id
1 'polypeptide(L)'
;VKDGVTVGIGTGEQDRVGVARIAVYKAYTKYANQLAFERHARKYDELVLLAAQGKFDASLIAAIDADTRAARAGLPGSVMISDAFFPFRDGVDVGLKEGVSCVVHPGGSLRDWESIEACNQADPPAAMVFTGQRAFKH
;
A
#
# COMPACT_ATOMS: atom_id res chain seq x y z
N VAL A 1 -1.89 4.72 5.54
CA VAL A 1 -2.71 5.92 5.85
C VAL A 1 -1.98 7.16 5.34
N LYS A 2 -2.68 8.07 4.70
CA LYS A 2 -2.15 9.36 4.25
C LYS A 2 -3.20 10.44 4.49
N ASP A 3 -2.79 11.57 5.08
CA ASP A 3 -3.68 12.72 5.34
C ASP A 3 -5.00 12.32 6.07
N GLY A 4 -4.90 11.41 7.03
CA GLY A 4 -6.04 10.89 7.79
C GLY A 4 -6.91 9.88 7.04
N VAL A 5 -6.59 9.53 5.80
CA VAL A 5 -7.36 8.60 4.96
C VAL A 5 -6.62 7.27 4.82
N THR A 6 -7.34 6.16 4.93
CA THR A 6 -6.80 4.83 4.66
C THR A 6 -6.64 4.63 3.15
N VAL A 7 -5.39 4.46 2.68
CA VAL A 7 -5.07 4.25 1.26
C VAL A 7 -5.17 2.78 0.87
N GLY A 8 -4.77 1.86 1.76
CA GLY A 8 -4.88 0.43 1.54
C GLY A 8 -4.89 -0.35 2.86
N ILE A 9 -5.54 -1.50 2.88
CA ILE A 9 -5.62 -2.39 4.04
C ILE A 9 -5.30 -3.82 3.58
N GLY A 10 -4.37 -4.48 4.29
CA GLY A 10 -4.08 -5.89 4.16
C GLY A 10 -4.56 -6.66 5.38
N THR A 11 -5.23 -7.77 5.16
CA THR A 11 -5.69 -8.70 6.19
C THR A 11 -5.78 -10.12 5.65
N GLY A 12 -5.85 -11.10 6.54
CA GLY A 12 -6.19 -12.47 6.15
C GLY A 12 -5.04 -13.30 5.61
N GLU A 13 -3.80 -12.81 5.69
CA GLU A 13 -2.61 -13.56 5.31
C GLU A 13 -1.89 -14.17 6.51
N GLN A 14 -1.13 -15.23 6.25
CA GLN A 14 -0.38 -15.96 7.27
C GLN A 14 0.91 -15.24 7.68
N ASP A 15 1.48 -14.42 6.79
CA ASP A 15 2.74 -13.72 7.02
C ASP A 15 2.62 -12.21 6.79
N ARG A 16 3.52 -11.45 7.42
CA ARG A 16 3.51 -9.97 7.36
C ARG A 16 3.86 -9.42 5.98
N VAL A 17 4.64 -10.13 5.20
CA VAL A 17 4.98 -9.71 3.83
C VAL A 17 3.76 -9.79 2.93
N GLY A 18 3.02 -10.90 3.01
CA GLY A 18 1.76 -11.10 2.28
C GLY A 18 0.74 -10.02 2.63
N VAL A 19 0.55 -9.75 3.93
CA VAL A 19 -0.33 -8.67 4.40
C VAL A 19 0.08 -7.31 3.82
N ALA A 20 1.36 -6.97 3.85
CA ALA A 20 1.88 -5.72 3.30
C ALA A 20 1.64 -5.62 1.78
N ARG A 21 1.89 -6.71 1.03
CA ARG A 21 1.62 -6.77 -0.42
C ARG A 21 0.14 -6.60 -0.74
N ILE A 22 -0.76 -7.21 0.05
CA ILE A 22 -2.20 -7.02 -0.11
C ILE A 22 -2.58 -5.56 0.13
N ALA A 23 -2.04 -4.90 1.16
CA ALA A 23 -2.30 -3.49 1.41
C ALA A 23 -1.89 -2.62 0.22
N VAL A 24 -0.71 -2.86 -0.37
CA VAL A 24 -0.24 -2.18 -1.58
C VAL A 24 -1.17 -2.47 -2.76
N TYR A 25 -1.48 -3.72 -3.04
CA TYR A 25 -2.40 -4.10 -4.11
C TYR A 25 -3.76 -3.40 -3.98
N LYS A 26 -4.32 -3.36 -2.78
CA LYS A 26 -5.59 -2.67 -2.50
C LYS A 26 -5.49 -1.15 -2.72
N ALA A 27 -4.35 -0.54 -2.40
CA ALA A 27 -4.12 0.87 -2.68
C ALA A 27 -4.16 1.15 -4.19
N TYR A 28 -3.46 0.35 -5.00
CA TYR A 28 -3.48 0.48 -6.47
C TYR A 28 -4.87 0.28 -7.06
N THR A 29 -5.59 -0.75 -6.63
CA THR A 29 -6.97 -1.01 -7.06
C THR A 29 -7.90 0.14 -6.70
N LYS A 30 -7.81 0.65 -5.47
CA LYS A 30 -8.63 1.76 -4.99
C LYS A 30 -8.36 3.04 -5.78
N TYR A 31 -7.09 3.34 -6.05
CA TYR A 31 -6.68 4.53 -6.80
C TYR A 31 -7.16 4.48 -8.25
N ALA A 32 -6.99 3.34 -8.93
CA ALA A 32 -7.49 3.15 -10.29
C ALA A 32 -9.02 3.28 -10.35
N ASN A 33 -9.75 2.72 -9.38
CA ASN A 33 -11.20 2.89 -9.27
C ASN A 33 -11.61 4.34 -9.04
N GLN A 34 -10.86 5.09 -8.22
CA GLN A 34 -11.11 6.50 -8.01
C GLN A 34 -10.98 7.29 -9.31
N LEU A 35 -9.88 7.11 -10.05
CA LEU A 35 -9.67 7.76 -11.35
C LEU A 35 -10.73 7.37 -12.37
N ALA A 36 -11.11 6.09 -12.42
CA ALA A 36 -12.17 5.60 -13.32
C ALA A 36 -13.50 6.30 -13.03
N PHE A 37 -13.86 6.41 -11.75
CA PHE A 37 -15.10 7.08 -11.35
C PHE A 37 -15.08 8.59 -11.60
N GLU A 38 -13.99 9.26 -11.27
CA GLU A 38 -13.81 10.70 -11.48
C GLU A 38 -13.90 11.08 -12.97
N ARG A 39 -13.31 10.25 -13.86
CA ARG A 39 -13.22 10.53 -15.30
C ARG A 39 -14.42 10.04 -16.10
N HIS A 40 -15.03 8.91 -15.69
CA HIS A 40 -16.02 8.19 -16.49
C HIS A 40 -17.29 7.82 -15.73
N ALA A 41 -17.41 8.18 -14.44
CA ALA A 41 -18.55 7.85 -13.57
C ALA A 41 -18.87 6.34 -13.50
N ARG A 42 -17.85 5.49 -13.66
CA ARG A 42 -17.95 4.02 -13.64
C ARG A 42 -16.78 3.40 -12.88
N LYS A 43 -16.98 2.17 -12.39
CA LYS A 43 -15.91 1.38 -11.77
C LYS A 43 -14.90 0.94 -12.82
N TYR A 44 -13.63 0.79 -12.41
CA TYR A 44 -12.55 0.35 -13.28
C TYR A 44 -12.86 -0.99 -13.98
N ASP A 45 -13.31 -2.01 -13.23
CA ASP A 45 -13.63 -3.32 -13.79
C ASP A 45 -14.79 -3.26 -14.81
N GLU A 46 -15.75 -2.37 -14.62
CA GLU A 46 -16.83 -2.12 -15.58
C GLU A 46 -16.29 -1.54 -16.89
N LEU A 47 -15.37 -0.60 -16.82
CA LEU A 47 -14.71 -0.04 -18.00
C LEU A 47 -13.91 -1.11 -18.76
N VAL A 48 -13.19 -1.98 -18.04
CA VAL A 48 -12.45 -3.11 -18.64
C VAL A 48 -13.40 -4.04 -19.39
N LEU A 49 -14.55 -4.37 -18.78
CA LEU A 49 -15.56 -5.22 -19.43
C LEU A 49 -16.13 -4.55 -20.69
N LEU A 50 -16.47 -3.27 -20.61
CA LEU A 50 -17.00 -2.52 -21.76
C LEU A 50 -15.96 -2.41 -22.89
N ALA A 51 -14.69 -2.21 -22.57
CA ALA A 51 -13.63 -2.20 -23.57
C ALA A 51 -13.46 -3.58 -24.25
N ALA A 52 -13.54 -4.67 -23.49
CA ALA A 52 -13.51 -6.02 -24.04
C ALA A 52 -14.70 -6.29 -25.01
N GLN A 53 -15.81 -5.61 -24.81
CA GLN A 53 -16.99 -5.67 -25.70
C GLN A 53 -16.93 -4.66 -26.87
N GLY A 54 -15.85 -3.90 -27.00
CA GLY A 54 -15.75 -2.85 -28.03
C GLY A 54 -16.63 -1.62 -27.77
N LYS A 55 -17.14 -1.43 -26.53
CA LYS A 55 -18.05 -0.35 -26.14
C LYS A 55 -17.36 0.79 -25.38
N PHE A 56 -16.08 0.69 -25.15
CA PHE A 56 -15.26 1.70 -24.47
C PHE A 56 -13.85 1.69 -25.05
N ASP A 57 -13.22 2.86 -25.12
CA ASP A 57 -11.86 2.99 -25.64
C ASP A 57 -10.83 2.46 -24.65
N ALA A 58 -10.15 1.39 -25.03
CA ALA A 58 -9.10 0.75 -24.22
C ALA A 58 -7.93 1.71 -23.91
N SER A 59 -7.67 2.73 -24.74
CA SER A 59 -6.63 3.72 -24.49
C SER A 59 -6.90 4.56 -23.24
N LEU A 60 -8.17 4.78 -22.90
CA LEU A 60 -8.57 5.50 -21.68
C LEU A 60 -8.33 4.67 -20.42
N ILE A 61 -8.45 3.34 -20.51
CA ILE A 61 -8.06 2.44 -19.42
C ILE A 61 -6.55 2.46 -19.24
N ALA A 62 -5.79 2.39 -20.34
CA ALA A 62 -4.34 2.48 -20.30
C ALA A 62 -3.85 3.81 -19.69
N ALA A 63 -4.56 4.91 -19.91
CA ALA A 63 -4.29 6.20 -19.27
C ALA A 63 -4.50 6.15 -17.75
N ILE A 64 -5.59 5.53 -17.27
CA ILE A 64 -5.83 5.31 -15.84
C ILE A 64 -4.70 4.49 -15.22
N ASP A 65 -4.27 3.41 -15.89
CA ASP A 65 -3.19 2.54 -15.41
C ASP A 65 -1.86 3.29 -15.34
N ALA A 66 -1.55 4.09 -16.36
CA ALA A 66 -0.34 4.89 -16.41
C ALA A 66 -0.30 5.92 -15.27
N ASP A 67 -1.39 6.64 -15.03
CA ASP A 67 -1.48 7.64 -13.98
C ASP A 67 -1.46 7.00 -12.59
N THR A 68 -2.11 5.84 -12.41
CA THR A 68 -2.06 5.06 -11.17
C THR A 68 -0.63 4.65 -10.83
N ARG A 69 0.12 4.17 -11.82
CA ARG A 69 1.54 3.81 -11.65
C ARG A 69 2.41 5.04 -11.39
N ALA A 70 2.21 6.12 -12.13
CA ALA A 70 2.97 7.35 -11.96
C ALA A 70 2.77 7.96 -10.57
N ALA A 71 1.55 7.95 -10.07
CA ALA A 71 1.22 8.39 -8.71
C ALA A 71 1.59 7.37 -7.63
N ARG A 72 2.02 6.15 -8.01
CA ARG A 72 2.25 5.01 -7.10
C ARG A 72 1.07 4.83 -6.14
N ALA A 73 -0.15 4.90 -6.70
CA ALA A 73 -1.41 4.79 -5.95
C ALA A 73 -1.54 5.75 -4.75
N GLY A 74 -0.84 6.87 -4.76
CA GLY A 74 -0.81 7.83 -3.66
C GLY A 74 -0.06 7.35 -2.41
N LEU A 75 0.69 6.26 -2.49
CA LEU A 75 1.46 5.68 -1.37
C LEU A 75 2.66 6.51 -0.93
N PRO A 76 3.40 7.23 -1.80
CA PRO A 76 4.53 8.05 -1.34
C PRO A 76 4.11 9.05 -0.27
N GLY A 77 4.89 9.09 0.83
CA GLY A 77 4.61 9.93 2.00
C GLY A 77 3.52 9.41 2.93
N SER A 78 2.99 8.20 2.70
CA SER A 78 2.02 7.57 3.60
C SER A 78 2.69 6.96 4.84
N VAL A 79 1.87 6.62 5.83
CA VAL A 79 2.27 5.89 7.04
C VAL A 79 1.80 4.44 6.94
N MET A 80 2.72 3.49 7.12
CA MET A 80 2.42 2.07 7.24
C MET A 80 2.18 1.73 8.71
N ILE A 81 1.05 1.12 9.02
CA ILE A 81 0.67 0.75 10.38
C ILE A 81 0.44 -0.76 10.44
N SER A 82 1.08 -1.42 11.41
CA SER A 82 0.88 -2.86 11.65
C SER A 82 0.40 -3.13 13.07
N ASP A 83 -0.54 -4.04 13.22
CA ASP A 83 -1.11 -4.51 14.49
C ASP A 83 -0.19 -5.45 15.28
N ALA A 84 0.90 -5.94 14.65
CA ALA A 84 1.95 -6.74 15.28
C ALA A 84 3.33 -6.39 14.71
N PHE A 85 4.39 -6.90 15.36
CA PHE A 85 5.76 -6.69 14.92
C PHE A 85 6.04 -7.38 13.56
N PHE A 86 7.08 -6.90 12.89
CA PHE A 86 7.64 -7.55 11.71
C PHE A 86 8.73 -8.55 12.14
N PRO A 87 8.58 -9.86 11.87
CA PRO A 87 9.61 -10.84 12.24
C PRO A 87 10.90 -10.64 11.44
N PHE A 88 10.80 -10.09 10.23
CA PHE A 88 11.89 -9.78 9.31
C PHE A 88 11.63 -8.44 8.63
N ARG A 89 12.69 -7.80 8.11
CA ARG A 89 12.58 -6.49 7.45
C ARG A 89 11.79 -6.50 6.14
N ASP A 90 11.62 -7.65 5.51
CA ASP A 90 10.98 -7.80 4.20
C ASP A 90 9.56 -7.24 4.14
N GLY A 91 8.78 -7.36 5.22
CA GLY A 91 7.47 -6.73 5.32
C GLY A 91 7.54 -5.20 5.32
N VAL A 92 8.53 -4.63 5.99
CA VAL A 92 8.81 -3.19 6.00
C VAL A 92 9.30 -2.73 4.63
N ASP A 93 10.20 -3.49 4.00
CA ASP A 93 10.73 -3.20 2.66
C ASP A 93 9.63 -3.07 1.59
N VAL A 94 8.53 -3.81 1.71
CA VAL A 94 7.37 -3.67 0.81
C VAL A 94 6.82 -2.24 0.85
N GLY A 95 6.62 -1.68 2.04
CA GLY A 95 6.12 -0.31 2.20
C GLY A 95 7.15 0.74 1.77
N LEU A 96 8.42 0.56 2.15
CA LEU A 96 9.50 1.49 1.81
C LEU A 96 9.70 1.61 0.29
N LYS A 97 9.60 0.50 -0.46
CA LYS A 97 9.63 0.52 -1.93
C LYS A 97 8.53 1.36 -2.55
N GLU A 98 7.41 1.50 -1.88
CA GLU A 98 6.29 2.36 -2.29
C GLU A 98 6.39 3.80 -1.79
N GLY A 99 7.47 4.16 -1.09
CA GLY A 99 7.71 5.52 -0.61
C GLY A 99 6.97 5.86 0.69
N VAL A 100 6.65 4.84 1.50
CA VAL A 100 6.16 5.05 2.87
C VAL A 100 7.17 5.87 3.66
N SER A 101 6.71 6.91 4.36
CA SER A 101 7.55 7.84 5.12
C SER A 101 7.69 7.51 6.60
N CYS A 102 6.80 6.66 7.11
CA CYS A 102 6.82 6.22 8.50
C CYS A 102 6.24 4.82 8.64
N VAL A 103 6.83 4.01 9.50
CA VAL A 103 6.33 2.68 9.88
C VAL A 103 5.98 2.69 11.36
N VAL A 104 4.75 2.30 11.70
CA VAL A 104 4.24 2.22 13.06
C VAL A 104 3.88 0.78 13.37
N HIS A 105 4.49 0.20 14.40
CA HIS A 105 4.20 -1.16 14.85
C HIS A 105 4.57 -1.35 16.32
N PRO A 106 4.11 -2.43 16.99
CA PRO A 106 4.36 -2.63 18.43
C PRO A 106 5.83 -2.88 18.78
N GLY A 107 6.65 -3.38 17.86
CA GLY A 107 7.97 -3.91 18.17
C GLY A 107 7.90 -5.25 18.92
N GLY A 108 9.03 -5.73 19.41
CA GLY A 108 9.15 -6.96 20.17
C GLY A 108 9.69 -8.16 19.37
N SER A 109 10.16 -7.95 18.15
CA SER A 109 10.96 -8.93 17.42
C SER A 109 12.42 -8.89 17.88
N LEU A 110 13.07 -10.05 17.95
CA LEU A 110 14.53 -10.11 18.12
C LEU A 110 15.29 -9.44 16.98
N ARG A 111 14.62 -9.19 15.85
CA ARG A 111 15.17 -8.58 14.64
C ARG A 111 14.61 -7.18 14.35
N ASP A 112 14.07 -6.49 15.36
CA ASP A 112 13.60 -5.12 15.18
C ASP A 112 14.68 -4.20 14.63
N TRP A 113 15.95 -4.47 14.94
CA TRP A 113 17.10 -3.74 14.40
C TRP A 113 17.19 -3.79 12.87
N GLU A 114 16.81 -4.91 12.22
CA GLU A 114 16.77 -5.03 10.75
C GLU A 114 15.72 -4.11 10.14
N SER A 115 14.56 -3.98 10.79
CA SER A 115 13.48 -3.09 10.37
C SER A 115 13.86 -1.62 10.54
N ILE A 116 14.56 -1.28 11.64
CA ILE A 116 15.12 0.06 11.87
C ILE A 116 16.15 0.40 10.78
N GLU A 117 17.06 -0.54 10.49
CA GLU A 117 18.07 -0.36 9.45
C GLU A 117 17.44 -0.17 8.07
N ALA A 118 16.36 -0.92 7.73
CA ALA A 118 15.63 -0.74 6.50
C ALA A 118 15.09 0.68 6.35
N CYS A 119 14.51 1.25 7.41
CA CYS A 119 14.03 2.63 7.42
C CYS A 119 15.16 3.64 7.25
N ASN A 120 16.32 3.42 7.90
CA ASN A 120 17.50 4.29 7.78
C ASN A 120 18.12 4.25 6.37
N GLN A 121 18.08 3.09 5.70
CA GLN A 121 18.61 2.88 4.35
C GLN A 121 17.68 3.36 3.25
N ALA A 122 16.41 3.63 3.54
CA ALA A 122 15.47 4.16 2.57
C ALA A 122 15.90 5.55 2.07
N ASP A 123 15.54 5.90 0.86
CA ASP A 123 15.83 7.22 0.28
C ASP A 123 14.52 7.87 -0.22
N PRO A 124 14.03 8.92 0.47
CA PRO A 124 14.55 9.48 1.74
C PRO A 124 14.34 8.50 2.91
N PRO A 125 15.11 8.62 4.01
CA PRO A 125 14.94 7.80 5.20
C PRO A 125 13.51 7.90 5.76
N ALA A 126 12.97 6.77 6.22
CA ALA A 126 11.66 6.70 6.84
C ALA A 126 11.78 6.70 8.37
N ALA A 127 10.78 7.27 9.04
CA ALA A 127 10.66 7.17 10.49
C ALA A 127 10.14 5.78 10.90
N MET A 128 10.47 5.36 12.14
CA MET A 128 9.85 4.19 12.77
C MET A 128 9.36 4.53 14.17
N VAL A 129 8.14 4.08 14.49
CA VAL A 129 7.53 4.29 15.79
C VAL A 129 7.12 2.95 16.37
N PHE A 130 7.60 2.66 17.58
CA PHE A 130 7.17 1.51 18.37
C PHE A 130 6.06 1.91 19.32
N THR A 131 4.89 1.27 19.21
CA THR A 131 3.75 1.54 20.10
C THR A 131 3.88 0.82 21.44
N GLY A 132 4.69 -0.26 21.49
CA GLY A 132 4.74 -1.16 22.64
C GLY A 132 3.43 -1.91 22.91
N GLN A 133 2.43 -1.75 22.06
CA GLN A 133 1.09 -2.27 22.25
C GLN A 133 0.64 -3.09 21.04
N ARG A 134 0.59 -4.39 21.22
CA ARG A 134 0.11 -5.33 20.21
C ARG A 134 -1.41 -5.26 20.11
N ALA A 135 -1.93 -5.01 18.90
CA ALA A 135 -3.37 -4.98 18.62
C ALA A 135 -3.88 -6.26 17.92
N PHE A 136 -2.96 -7.16 17.55
CA PHE A 136 -3.28 -8.43 16.94
C PHE A 136 -3.87 -9.40 17.96
N LYS A 137 -5.10 -9.87 17.71
CA LYS A 137 -5.83 -10.82 18.54
C LYS A 137 -6.08 -12.12 17.78
N HIS A 138 -5.80 -13.20 18.43
CA HIS A 138 -6.20 -14.54 18.01
C HIS A 138 -7.16 -15.13 19.00
#